data_581386adfb79d671a7a4d7888baae46d
#
_entry.id   581386adfb79d671a7a4d7888baae46d
#
_cell.length_a   1.000
_cell.length_b   1.000
_cell.length_c   1.000
_cell.angle_alpha   90.00
_cell.angle_beta   90.00
_cell.angle_gamma   90.00
#
_symmetry.space_group_name_H-M   'P 1'
#
loop_
_entity.id
_entity.type
_entity.pdbx_description
1 polymer ?
#
loop_
_entity_poly.entity_id
_entity_poly.type
_entity_poly.pdbx_seq_one_letter_code
_entity_poly.pdbx_strand_id
1 'polypeptide(L)'
;DEPEHIAALVRDEVIDIIQLHGGESLHYIEKLRKLTSAPIVYAVRVETHRDIEQADTLPVDWLLLDTYVKHAYGGSGKTFDWSLIGEVNHPYFLAGGLNETNVQKAAQTGAYALDLSSGIETDDVKDIDKMRRVSALVKGANQ
;
A
#
# COMPACT_ATOMS: atom_id res chain seq x y z
N ASP A 1 -14.89 2.18 -10.27
CA ASP A 1 -16.22 1.59 -9.98
C ASP A 1 -17.06 2.57 -9.16
N GLU A 2 -18.40 2.44 -9.25
CA GLU A 2 -19.30 3.27 -8.46
C GLU A 2 -19.31 2.80 -7.00
N PRO A 3 -19.44 3.72 -6.00
CA PRO A 3 -19.45 3.35 -4.59
C PRO A 3 -20.51 2.33 -4.21
N GLU A 4 -21.69 2.40 -4.87
CA GLU A 4 -22.79 1.47 -4.65
C GLU A 4 -22.43 0.03 -5.06
N HIS A 5 -21.68 -0.12 -6.13
CA HIS A 5 -21.21 -1.43 -6.58
C HIS A 5 -20.22 -2.04 -5.59
N ILE A 6 -19.26 -1.23 -5.12
CA ILE A 6 -18.28 -1.67 -4.11
C ILE A 6 -18.98 -2.06 -2.80
N ALA A 7 -19.92 -1.24 -2.33
CA ALA A 7 -20.70 -1.55 -1.14
C ALA A 7 -21.54 -2.83 -1.28
N ALA A 8 -22.02 -3.13 -2.49
CA ALA A 8 -22.71 -4.39 -2.76
C ALA A 8 -21.77 -5.60 -2.63
N LEU A 9 -20.54 -5.51 -3.14
CA LEU A 9 -19.53 -6.58 -3.00
C LEU A 9 -19.19 -6.87 -1.53
N VAL A 10 -19.13 -5.83 -0.68
CA VAL A 10 -18.94 -6.00 0.77
C VAL A 10 -20.17 -6.68 1.39
N ARG A 11 -21.37 -6.19 1.11
CA ARG A 11 -22.62 -6.75 1.64
C ARG A 11 -22.79 -8.22 1.26
N ASP A 12 -22.40 -8.57 0.04
CA ASP A 12 -22.54 -9.92 -0.52
C ASP A 12 -21.34 -10.82 -0.12
N GLU A 13 -20.49 -10.36 0.83
CA GLU A 13 -19.33 -11.07 1.40
C GLU A 13 -18.30 -11.51 0.34
N VAL A 14 -18.20 -10.79 -0.79
CA VAL A 14 -17.20 -11.03 -1.84
C VAL A 14 -15.85 -10.43 -1.47
N ILE A 15 -15.86 -9.29 -0.76
CA ILE A 15 -14.68 -8.60 -0.26
C ILE A 15 -14.88 -8.13 1.18
N ASP A 16 -13.80 -8.18 1.99
CA ASP A 16 -13.79 -7.73 3.38
C ASP A 16 -13.14 -6.36 3.56
N ILE A 17 -12.19 -6.02 2.68
CA ILE A 17 -11.42 -4.78 2.71
C ILE A 17 -11.46 -4.14 1.31
N ILE A 18 -11.62 -2.83 1.26
CA ILE A 18 -11.66 -2.06 0.02
C ILE A 18 -10.30 -1.41 -0.20
N GLN A 19 -9.65 -1.67 -1.33
CA GLN A 19 -8.47 -0.91 -1.73
C GLN A 19 -8.82 0.07 -2.86
N LEU A 20 -8.64 1.37 -2.59
CA LEU A 20 -8.75 2.46 -3.56
C LEU A 20 -7.38 2.77 -4.16
N HIS A 21 -7.35 3.14 -5.44
CA HIS A 21 -6.11 3.24 -6.21
C HIS A 21 -5.48 4.64 -6.27
N GLY A 22 -6.02 5.62 -5.50
CA GLY A 22 -5.40 6.93 -5.34
C GLY A 22 -5.83 7.97 -6.38
N GLY A 23 -6.99 7.81 -6.99
CA GLY A 23 -7.58 8.80 -7.89
C GLY A 23 -8.96 9.28 -7.45
N GLU A 24 -9.47 8.69 -6.37
CA GLU A 24 -10.80 8.94 -5.84
C GLU A 24 -10.81 10.25 -5.04
N SER A 25 -11.87 11.06 -5.27
CA SER A 25 -12.05 12.32 -4.54
C SER A 25 -12.51 12.08 -3.09
N LEU A 26 -12.30 13.08 -2.22
CA LEU A 26 -12.86 13.07 -0.86
C LEU A 26 -14.37 12.78 -0.88
N HIS A 27 -15.11 13.42 -1.79
CA HIS A 27 -16.56 13.19 -1.92
C HIS A 27 -16.90 11.73 -2.25
N TYR A 28 -16.10 11.08 -3.09
CA TYR A 28 -16.26 9.65 -3.40
C TYR A 28 -16.07 8.79 -2.13
N ILE A 29 -15.01 9.04 -1.38
CA ILE A 29 -14.70 8.30 -0.15
C ILE A 29 -15.79 8.50 0.91
N GLU A 30 -16.25 9.73 1.10
CA GLU A 30 -17.35 10.04 2.02
C GLU A 30 -18.66 9.36 1.62
N LYS A 31 -18.96 9.28 0.32
CA LYS A 31 -20.12 8.55 -0.20
C LYS A 31 -20.00 7.05 0.09
N LEU A 32 -18.83 6.46 -0.16
CA LEU A 32 -18.56 5.05 0.11
C LEU A 32 -18.69 4.73 1.61
N ARG A 33 -18.18 5.61 2.49
CA ARG A 33 -18.31 5.49 3.95
C ARG A 33 -19.77 5.48 4.45
N LYS A 34 -20.68 6.16 3.77
CA LYS A 34 -22.12 6.13 4.10
C LYS A 34 -22.78 4.81 3.70
N LEU A 35 -22.20 4.07 2.77
CA LEU A 35 -22.76 2.84 2.23
C LEU A 35 -22.21 1.57 2.90
N THR A 36 -21.00 1.65 3.49
CA THR A 36 -20.36 0.50 4.14
C THR A 36 -19.42 0.93 5.26
N SER A 37 -19.29 0.06 6.27
CA SER A 37 -18.30 0.16 7.36
C SER A 37 -17.03 -0.64 7.09
N ALA A 38 -16.89 -1.27 5.93
CA ALA A 38 -15.71 -2.04 5.58
C ALA A 38 -14.44 -1.17 5.65
N PRO A 39 -13.31 -1.71 6.10
CA PRO A 39 -12.04 -0.99 6.10
C PRO A 39 -11.64 -0.55 4.70
N ILE A 40 -11.09 0.68 4.59
CA ILE A 40 -10.61 1.26 3.33
C ILE A 40 -9.10 1.47 3.42
N VAL A 41 -8.37 0.91 2.47
CA VAL A 41 -6.96 1.19 2.18
C VAL A 41 -6.91 2.15 1.00
N TYR A 42 -6.23 3.29 1.16
CA TYR A 42 -6.06 4.27 0.08
C TYR A 42 -4.63 4.27 -0.44
N ALA A 43 -4.45 3.93 -1.71
CA ALA A 43 -3.13 3.90 -2.33
C ALA A 43 -2.66 5.32 -2.68
N VAL A 44 -1.45 5.65 -2.27
CA VAL A 44 -0.78 6.94 -2.50
C VAL A 44 0.46 6.69 -3.35
N ARG A 45 0.51 7.29 -4.53
CA ARG A 45 1.73 7.33 -5.34
C ARG A 45 2.62 8.45 -4.84
N VAL A 46 3.65 8.11 -4.08
CA VAL A 46 4.51 9.08 -3.41
C VAL A 46 5.57 9.63 -4.37
N GLU A 47 5.46 10.90 -4.68
CA GLU A 47 6.48 11.69 -5.37
C GLU A 47 7.12 12.70 -4.41
N THR A 48 6.32 13.26 -3.51
CA THR A 48 6.71 14.25 -2.50
C THR A 48 6.08 13.93 -1.13
N HIS A 49 6.62 14.50 -0.05
CA HIS A 49 6.01 14.44 1.28
C HIS A 49 4.54 14.94 1.28
N ARG A 50 4.23 15.96 0.46
CA ARG A 50 2.89 16.55 0.37
C ARG A 50 1.82 15.54 -0.09
N ASP A 51 2.18 14.56 -0.90
CA ASP A 51 1.24 13.53 -1.36
C ASP A 51 0.75 12.71 -0.17
N ILE A 52 1.67 12.42 0.77
CA ILE A 52 1.36 11.69 2.01
C ILE A 52 0.52 12.57 2.94
N GLU A 53 0.92 13.83 3.18
CA GLU A 53 0.17 14.77 4.03
C GLU A 53 -1.28 14.93 3.56
N GLN A 54 -1.51 15.05 2.25
CA GLN A 54 -2.85 15.17 1.69
C GLN A 54 -3.67 13.90 1.91
N ALA A 55 -3.09 12.73 1.69
CA ALA A 55 -3.78 11.46 1.89
C ALA A 55 -4.06 11.19 3.38
N ASP A 56 -3.18 11.64 4.28
CA ASP A 56 -3.33 11.48 5.73
C ASP A 56 -4.51 12.28 6.33
N THR A 57 -5.16 13.13 5.53
CA THR A 57 -6.40 13.83 5.93
C THR A 57 -7.68 13.12 5.49
N LEU A 58 -7.59 12.06 4.69
CA LEU A 58 -8.75 11.37 4.13
C LEU A 58 -9.42 10.47 5.19
N PRO A 59 -10.76 10.27 5.14
CA PRO A 59 -11.48 9.40 6.05
C PRO A 59 -11.34 7.91 5.63
N VAL A 60 -10.13 7.39 5.70
CA VAL A 60 -9.75 6.01 5.39
C VAL A 60 -9.15 5.32 6.62
N ASP A 61 -8.91 4.02 6.60
CA ASP A 61 -8.35 3.29 7.75
C ASP A 61 -6.85 3.09 7.62
N TRP A 62 -6.36 2.91 6.40
CA TRP A 62 -4.94 2.74 6.10
C TRP A 62 -4.54 3.47 4.82
N LEU A 63 -3.28 3.87 4.77
CA LEU A 63 -2.62 4.28 3.53
C LEU A 63 -1.79 3.12 2.98
N LEU A 64 -1.67 3.03 1.67
CA LEU A 64 -0.67 2.21 1.00
C LEU A 64 0.25 3.16 0.23
N LEU A 65 1.48 3.32 0.73
CA LEU A 65 2.49 4.21 0.16
C LEU A 65 3.26 3.45 -0.93
N ASP A 66 3.02 3.80 -2.18
CA ASP A 66 3.67 3.15 -3.34
C ASP A 66 4.60 4.11 -4.06
N THR A 67 5.61 3.55 -4.71
CA THR A 67 6.56 4.32 -5.50
C THR A 67 5.93 4.91 -6.76
N TYR A 68 6.02 6.23 -6.94
CA TYR A 68 5.67 6.84 -8.22
C TYR A 68 6.77 6.57 -9.26
N VAL A 69 6.45 5.81 -10.30
CA VAL A 69 7.32 5.65 -11.47
C VAL A 69 6.61 6.17 -12.70
N LYS A 70 7.10 7.29 -13.23
CA LYS A 70 6.56 7.88 -14.46
C LYS A 70 6.63 6.86 -15.59
N HIS A 71 5.49 6.50 -16.16
CA HIS A 71 5.34 5.54 -17.26
C HIS A 71 5.60 4.04 -16.94
N ALA A 72 5.63 3.61 -15.68
CA ALA A 72 5.67 2.19 -15.34
C ALA A 72 4.53 1.82 -14.40
N TYR A 73 3.75 0.82 -14.78
CA TYR A 73 2.81 0.13 -13.91
C TYR A 73 3.55 -1.05 -13.27
N GLY A 74 4.04 -0.87 -12.04
CA GLY A 74 4.67 -1.92 -11.24
C GLY A 74 6.03 -2.43 -11.75
N GLY A 75 6.78 -3.11 -10.89
CA GLY A 75 7.95 -3.91 -11.29
C GLY A 75 9.24 -3.18 -11.63
N SER A 76 9.32 -1.84 -11.49
CA SER A 76 10.56 -1.10 -11.83
C SER A 76 11.76 -1.37 -10.90
N GLY A 77 11.54 -2.05 -9.77
CA GLY A 77 12.56 -2.30 -8.75
C GLY A 77 13.07 -1.05 -8.02
N LYS A 78 12.49 0.13 -8.33
CA LYS A 78 12.85 1.40 -7.67
C LYS A 78 11.91 1.65 -6.50
N THR A 79 12.47 2.19 -5.40
CA THR A 79 11.72 2.72 -4.26
C THR A 79 11.71 4.24 -4.32
N PHE A 80 10.67 4.88 -3.74
CA PHE A 80 10.77 6.30 -3.43
C PHE A 80 11.72 6.51 -2.24
N ASP A 81 12.11 7.76 -2.00
CA ASP A 81 12.91 8.09 -0.83
C ASP A 81 12.05 8.01 0.44
N TRP A 82 12.26 7.00 1.26
CA TRP A 82 11.46 6.76 2.47
C TRP A 82 11.64 7.84 3.54
N SER A 83 12.64 8.71 3.42
CA SER A 83 12.74 9.90 4.29
C SER A 83 11.59 10.89 4.08
N LEU A 84 10.86 10.77 2.95
CA LEU A 84 9.66 11.55 2.67
C LEU A 84 8.45 11.14 3.50
N ILE A 85 8.46 9.98 4.17
CA ILE A 85 7.30 9.50 4.92
C ILE A 85 6.97 10.47 6.07
N GLY A 86 7.97 10.89 6.86
CA GLY A 86 7.76 11.81 7.97
C GLY A 86 6.81 11.26 9.04
N GLU A 87 6.06 12.15 9.70
CA GLU A 87 4.99 11.77 10.63
C GLU A 87 3.70 11.52 9.86
N VAL A 88 3.08 10.37 10.07
CA VAL A 88 1.82 9.92 9.46
C VAL A 88 0.89 9.43 10.55
N ASN A 89 -0.34 9.95 10.59
CA ASN A 89 -1.34 9.57 11.62
C ASN A 89 -1.98 8.21 11.31
N HIS A 90 -2.22 7.93 10.02
CA HIS A 90 -2.75 6.63 9.62
C HIS A 90 -1.67 5.54 9.70
N PRO A 91 -2.01 4.32 10.16
CA PRO A 91 -1.16 3.19 9.89
C PRO A 91 -1.03 2.99 8.37
N TYR A 92 0.16 2.59 7.90
CA TYR A 92 0.39 2.48 6.46
C TYR A 92 1.07 1.19 6.06
N PHE A 93 0.78 0.74 4.86
CA PHE A 93 1.51 -0.29 4.14
C PHE A 93 2.55 0.37 3.26
N LEU A 94 3.73 -0.20 3.19
CA LEU A 94 4.79 0.27 2.29
C LEU A 94 4.91 -0.68 1.11
N ALA A 95 4.80 -0.13 -0.08
CA ALA A 95 4.84 -0.84 -1.36
C ALA A 95 5.86 -0.24 -2.33
N GLY A 96 6.00 -0.86 -3.49
CA GLY A 96 6.81 -0.37 -4.59
C GLY A 96 8.29 -0.69 -4.48
N GLY A 97 8.79 -1.58 -5.35
CA GLY A 97 10.19 -1.91 -5.48
C GLY A 97 10.85 -2.67 -4.32
N LEU A 98 10.04 -3.15 -3.37
CA LEU A 98 10.53 -3.93 -2.23
C LEU A 98 11.08 -5.29 -2.68
N ASN A 99 12.24 -5.68 -2.13
CA ASN A 99 12.93 -6.93 -2.45
C ASN A 99 13.89 -7.33 -1.32
N GLU A 100 14.62 -8.43 -1.48
CA GLU A 100 15.55 -8.97 -0.49
C GLU A 100 16.62 -7.96 -0.02
N THR A 101 17.02 -7.01 -0.88
CA THR A 101 18.14 -6.08 -0.56
C THR A 101 17.71 -4.88 0.26
N ASN A 102 16.41 -4.55 0.28
CA ASN A 102 15.91 -3.33 0.91
C ASN A 102 14.83 -3.58 1.97
N VAL A 103 14.25 -4.79 2.04
CA VAL A 103 13.12 -5.11 2.91
C VAL A 103 13.40 -4.90 4.40
N GLN A 104 14.65 -5.13 4.86
CA GLN A 104 15.03 -4.87 6.27
C GLN A 104 14.96 -3.37 6.60
N LYS A 105 15.44 -2.52 5.69
CA LYS A 105 15.34 -1.06 5.84
C LYS A 105 13.89 -0.61 5.76
N ALA A 106 13.10 -1.22 4.88
CA ALA A 106 11.67 -0.96 4.77
C ALA A 106 10.93 -1.28 6.09
N ALA A 107 11.25 -2.38 6.75
CA ALA A 107 10.68 -2.75 8.04
C ALA A 107 10.99 -1.75 9.17
N GLN A 108 12.06 -0.97 9.03
CA GLN A 108 12.46 0.05 10.02
C GLN A 108 11.75 1.40 9.81
N THR A 109 10.95 1.58 8.76
CA THR A 109 10.23 2.83 8.51
C THR A 109 9.03 3.06 9.43
N GLY A 110 8.62 2.05 10.19
CA GLY A 110 7.41 2.09 11.00
C GLY A 110 6.15 1.62 10.25
N ALA A 111 6.29 1.12 9.02
CA ALA A 111 5.18 0.56 8.26
C ALA A 111 4.49 -0.59 9.02
N TYR A 112 3.15 -0.58 9.03
CA TYR A 112 2.35 -1.67 9.60
C TYR A 112 2.56 -2.99 8.86
N ALA A 113 2.68 -2.93 7.54
CA ALA A 113 2.99 -4.09 6.71
C ALA A 113 3.78 -3.68 5.46
N LEU A 114 4.44 -4.66 4.84
CA LEU A 114 5.19 -4.49 3.59
C LEU A 114 4.48 -5.27 2.49
N ASP A 115 4.18 -4.59 1.38
CA ASP A 115 3.56 -5.19 0.20
C ASP A 115 4.60 -5.45 -0.90
N LEU A 116 4.81 -6.73 -1.23
CA LEU A 116 5.77 -7.17 -2.21
C LEU A 116 5.10 -7.91 -3.37
N SER A 117 5.45 -7.53 -4.58
CA SER A 117 5.04 -8.22 -5.80
C SER A 117 6.25 -8.78 -6.55
N SER A 118 6.83 -8.03 -7.47
CA SER A 118 7.94 -8.47 -8.33
C SER A 118 9.23 -8.79 -7.56
N GLY A 119 9.45 -8.19 -6.39
CA GLY A 119 10.64 -8.46 -5.56
C GLY A 119 10.73 -9.89 -5.00
N ILE A 120 9.65 -10.66 -5.08
CA ILE A 120 9.58 -12.08 -4.71
C ILE A 120 9.26 -12.98 -5.90
N GLU A 121 9.58 -12.53 -7.13
CA GLU A 121 9.39 -13.26 -8.37
C GLU A 121 10.72 -13.61 -9.05
N THR A 122 10.73 -14.70 -9.78
CA THR A 122 11.76 -15.08 -10.76
C THR A 122 11.05 -15.40 -12.07
N ASP A 123 11.43 -14.74 -13.17
CA ASP A 123 10.80 -14.86 -14.47
C ASP A 123 9.26 -14.65 -14.41
N ASP A 124 8.84 -13.59 -13.71
CA ASP A 124 7.44 -13.19 -13.48
C ASP A 124 6.58 -14.23 -12.73
N VAL A 125 7.21 -15.20 -12.06
CA VAL A 125 6.56 -16.24 -11.24
C VAL A 125 6.99 -16.10 -9.79
N LYS A 126 6.04 -16.22 -8.84
CA LYS A 126 6.33 -16.17 -7.40
C LYS A 126 7.36 -17.24 -7.01
N ASP A 127 8.47 -16.81 -6.43
CA ASP A 127 9.60 -17.63 -6.01
C ASP A 127 9.52 -17.92 -4.51
N ILE A 128 9.26 -19.18 -4.16
CA ILE A 128 9.08 -19.62 -2.77
C ILE A 128 10.34 -19.36 -1.93
N ASP A 129 11.53 -19.50 -2.50
CA ASP A 129 12.77 -19.31 -1.76
C ASP A 129 13.03 -17.83 -1.52
N LYS A 130 12.71 -16.92 -2.46
CA LYS A 130 12.71 -15.47 -2.23
C LYS A 130 11.70 -15.09 -1.17
N MET A 131 10.47 -15.62 -1.20
CA MET A 131 9.46 -15.38 -0.18
C MET A 131 9.93 -15.76 1.23
N ARG A 132 10.57 -16.95 1.36
CA ARG A 132 11.13 -17.42 2.64
C ARG A 132 12.24 -16.50 3.15
N ARG A 133 13.17 -16.09 2.26
CA ARG A 133 14.28 -15.20 2.61
C ARG A 133 13.77 -13.84 3.04
N VAL A 134 12.87 -13.21 2.27
CA VAL A 134 12.24 -11.93 2.62
C VAL A 134 11.54 -12.03 3.98
N SER A 135 10.74 -13.07 4.22
CA SER A 135 10.04 -13.27 5.50
C SER A 135 11.02 -13.38 6.67
N ALA A 136 12.14 -14.09 6.49
CA ALA A 136 13.17 -14.20 7.52
C ALA A 136 13.86 -12.86 7.81
N LEU A 137 14.18 -12.08 6.76
CA LEU A 137 14.79 -10.76 6.88
C LEU A 137 13.90 -9.77 7.64
N VAL A 138 12.59 -9.74 7.36
CA VAL A 138 11.64 -8.87 8.06
C VAL A 138 11.50 -9.26 9.52
N LYS A 139 11.40 -10.56 9.83
CA LYS A 139 11.31 -11.05 11.21
C LYS A 139 12.57 -10.74 12.01
N GLY A 140 13.75 -10.82 11.40
CA GLY A 140 15.02 -10.48 12.03
C GLY A 140 15.23 -8.98 12.25
N ALA A 141 14.56 -8.12 11.50
CA ALA A 141 14.66 -6.67 11.64
C ALA A 141 13.86 -6.14 12.87
N ASN A 142 12.91 -6.94 13.38
CA ASN A 142 12.03 -6.56 14.49
C ASN A 142 12.51 -7.13 15.85
N GLN A 143 13.72 -7.69 15.91
CA GLN A 143 14.40 -8.15 17.13
C GLN A 143 15.53 -7.18 17.51
#